data_06c581572cfebda86b0acc0623f6e8ee
#
_entry.id   06c581572cfebda86b0acc0623f6e8ee
#
_cell.length_a   1.000
_cell.length_b   1.000
_cell.length_c   1.000
_cell.angle_alpha   90.00
_cell.angle_beta   90.00
_cell.angle_gamma   90.00
#
_symmetry.space_group_name_H-M   'P 1'
#
loop_
_entity.id
_entity.type
_entity.pdbx_description
1 polymer ?
#
loop_
_entity_poly.entity_id
_entity_poly.type
_entity_poly.pdbx_seq_one_letter_code
_entity_poly.pdbx_strand_id
1 'polypeptide(L)'
;MLVEQVQEAIREDTILVSLMMVNNELGTLTDVAAIGEITREKGIVLHVDAAQAAGKTPINLDTMKIDLMSFSGHKVYGPKGIGALYVRRKPRIRLKAQMHGGGHERGMRSGTLATHQIVGMGEAFAVAAERMQADEARIETLRQRLWDGLKDMDEIRFGTKSVIIRQRRRKQNV
;
A
#
# COMPACT_ATOMS: atom_id res chain seq x y z
N MET A 1 -11.30 -4.64 0.46
CA MET A 1 -12.12 -4.36 -0.75
C MET A 1 -12.13 -5.62 -1.57
N LEU A 2 -13.29 -6.02 -2.08
CA LEU A 2 -13.43 -7.19 -2.96
C LEU A 2 -13.23 -6.78 -4.42
N VAL A 3 -12.70 -7.67 -5.23
CA VAL A 3 -12.42 -7.43 -6.67
C VAL A 3 -13.71 -7.10 -7.42
N GLU A 4 -14.77 -7.80 -7.12
CA GLU A 4 -16.11 -7.62 -7.71
C GLU A 4 -16.65 -6.21 -7.46
N GLN A 5 -16.44 -5.66 -6.26
CA GLN A 5 -16.87 -4.28 -5.93
C GLN A 5 -16.16 -3.23 -6.80
N VAL A 6 -14.88 -3.46 -7.11
CA VAL A 6 -14.13 -2.57 -8.01
C VAL A 6 -14.65 -2.70 -9.42
N GLN A 7 -14.90 -3.92 -9.88
CA GLN A 7 -15.42 -4.19 -11.22
C GLN A 7 -16.79 -3.56 -11.45
N GLU A 8 -17.68 -3.64 -10.48
CA GLU A 8 -19.02 -3.04 -10.51
C GLU A 8 -18.98 -1.49 -10.47
N ALA A 9 -17.98 -0.91 -9.82
CA ALA A 9 -17.81 0.53 -9.72
C ALA A 9 -17.21 1.18 -10.99
N ILE A 10 -16.60 0.39 -11.88
CA ILE A 10 -16.03 0.88 -13.14
C ILE A 10 -17.15 1.28 -14.10
N ARG A 11 -17.08 2.49 -14.64
CA ARG A 11 -17.98 3.07 -15.63
C ARG A 11 -17.24 3.30 -16.96
N GLU A 12 -17.99 3.64 -18.00
CA GLU A 12 -17.43 3.93 -19.32
C GLU A 12 -16.47 5.14 -19.31
N ASP A 13 -16.69 6.10 -18.41
CA ASP A 13 -15.87 7.30 -18.25
C ASP A 13 -14.74 7.14 -17.20
N THR A 14 -14.53 5.94 -16.64
CA THR A 14 -13.46 5.67 -15.67
C THR A 14 -12.10 5.65 -16.35
N ILE A 15 -11.20 6.55 -15.95
CA ILE A 15 -9.84 6.66 -16.51
C ILE A 15 -8.75 6.19 -15.53
N LEU A 16 -9.07 6.13 -14.23
CA LEU A 16 -8.14 5.78 -13.16
C LEU A 16 -8.87 5.02 -12.06
N VAL A 17 -8.26 3.94 -11.61
CA VAL A 17 -8.58 3.27 -10.34
C VAL A 17 -7.43 3.52 -9.39
N SER A 18 -7.72 4.05 -8.20
CA SER A 18 -6.72 4.31 -7.16
C SER A 18 -7.16 3.69 -5.84
N LEU A 19 -6.33 2.82 -5.26
CA LEU A 19 -6.66 2.09 -4.04
C LEU A 19 -5.41 1.71 -3.24
N MET A 20 -5.60 1.36 -1.96
CA MET A 20 -4.54 0.86 -1.10
C MET A 20 -4.36 -0.65 -1.28
N MET A 21 -3.11 -1.12 -1.35
CA MET A 21 -2.81 -2.55 -1.30
C MET A 21 -3.05 -3.13 0.10
N VAL A 22 -2.62 -2.42 1.14
CA VAL A 22 -2.86 -2.78 2.55
C VAL A 22 -3.47 -1.58 3.26
N ASN A 23 -4.60 -1.79 3.93
CA ASN A 23 -5.24 -0.73 4.71
C ASN A 23 -4.42 -0.40 5.96
N ASN A 24 -4.26 0.89 6.26
CA ASN A 24 -3.41 1.37 7.35
C ASN A 24 -3.98 1.15 8.75
N GLU A 25 -5.28 0.90 8.89
CA GLU A 25 -5.94 0.71 10.18
C GLU A 25 -6.32 -0.75 10.42
N LEU A 26 -7.00 -1.36 9.47
CA LEU A 26 -7.50 -2.73 9.59
C LEU A 26 -6.50 -3.79 9.14
N GLY A 27 -5.45 -3.40 8.40
CA GLY A 27 -4.48 -4.33 7.84
C GLY A 27 -5.05 -5.26 6.76
N THR A 28 -6.23 -4.97 6.23
CA THR A 28 -6.83 -5.78 5.15
C THR A 28 -6.03 -5.67 3.88
N LEU A 29 -5.77 -6.79 3.23
CA LEU A 29 -5.07 -6.88 1.95
C LEU A 29 -6.08 -6.83 0.80
N THR A 30 -5.81 -6.02 -0.21
CA THR A 30 -6.56 -5.95 -1.47
C THR A 30 -5.83 -6.74 -2.54
N ASP A 31 -6.55 -7.56 -3.31
CA ASP A 31 -5.97 -8.26 -4.45
C ASP A 31 -5.77 -7.31 -5.64
N VAL A 32 -4.67 -6.55 -5.55
CA VAL A 32 -4.31 -5.57 -6.58
C VAL A 32 -3.84 -6.22 -7.88
N ALA A 33 -3.44 -7.51 -7.83
CA ALA A 33 -3.04 -8.24 -9.03
C ALA A 33 -4.28 -8.55 -9.89
N ALA A 34 -5.33 -9.10 -9.29
CA ALA A 34 -6.60 -9.36 -9.99
C ALA A 34 -7.25 -8.06 -10.50
N ILE A 35 -7.22 -6.98 -9.71
CA ILE A 35 -7.71 -5.67 -10.14
C ILE A 35 -6.89 -5.13 -11.31
N GLY A 36 -5.58 -5.37 -11.31
CA GLY A 36 -4.68 -4.99 -12.40
C GLY A 36 -5.01 -5.67 -13.73
N GLU A 37 -5.46 -6.93 -13.72
CA GLU A 37 -5.95 -7.61 -14.92
C GLU A 37 -7.18 -6.89 -15.49
N ILE A 38 -8.17 -6.63 -14.64
CA ILE A 38 -9.43 -5.96 -15.03
C ILE A 38 -9.18 -4.57 -15.60
N THR A 39 -8.38 -3.76 -14.90
CA THR A 39 -8.10 -2.38 -15.33
C THR A 39 -7.29 -2.36 -16.64
N ARG A 40 -6.34 -3.30 -16.81
CA ARG A 40 -5.54 -3.43 -18.01
C ARG A 40 -6.38 -3.82 -19.22
N GLU A 41 -7.30 -4.76 -19.09
CA GLU A 41 -8.22 -5.16 -20.16
C GLU A 41 -9.12 -4.01 -20.62
N LYS A 42 -9.52 -3.14 -19.69
CA LYS A 42 -10.36 -1.96 -19.96
C LYS A 42 -9.58 -0.72 -20.36
N GLY A 43 -8.25 -0.76 -20.41
CA GLY A 43 -7.41 0.42 -20.72
C GLY A 43 -7.42 1.49 -19.62
N ILE A 44 -7.78 1.13 -18.40
CA ILE A 44 -7.85 2.03 -17.24
C ILE A 44 -6.50 2.00 -16.50
N VAL A 45 -6.01 3.16 -16.09
CA VAL A 45 -4.78 3.27 -15.30
C VAL A 45 -5.02 2.77 -13.87
N LEU A 46 -4.16 1.88 -13.36
CA LEU A 46 -4.20 1.44 -11.97
C LEU A 46 -3.09 2.12 -11.16
N HIS A 47 -3.49 2.90 -10.17
CA HIS A 47 -2.62 3.41 -9.10
C HIS A 47 -2.84 2.60 -7.81
N VAL A 48 -1.74 2.19 -7.19
CA VAL A 48 -1.76 1.47 -5.91
C VAL A 48 -0.95 2.24 -4.87
N ASP A 49 -1.57 2.55 -3.74
CA ASP A 49 -0.84 3.00 -2.57
C ASP A 49 -0.27 1.78 -1.83
N ALA A 50 1.05 1.64 -1.89
CA ALA A 50 1.81 0.58 -1.24
C ALA A 50 2.53 1.03 0.03
N ALA A 51 2.21 2.20 0.58
CA ALA A 51 2.89 2.73 1.77
C ALA A 51 2.87 1.76 2.96
N GLN A 52 1.78 0.99 3.13
CA GLN A 52 1.69 -0.03 4.19
C GLN A 52 2.12 -1.43 3.74
N ALA A 53 2.18 -1.70 2.42
CA ALA A 53 2.51 -3.00 1.87
C ALA A 53 4.02 -3.21 1.68
N ALA A 54 4.71 -2.17 1.23
CA ALA A 54 6.12 -2.25 0.86
C ALA A 54 7.00 -2.67 2.05
N GLY A 55 7.89 -3.63 1.81
CA GLY A 55 8.75 -4.21 2.84
C GLY A 55 8.06 -5.17 3.81
N LYS A 56 6.74 -5.44 3.64
CA LYS A 56 5.93 -6.31 4.50
C LYS A 56 5.12 -7.34 3.71
N THR A 57 4.92 -7.09 2.43
CA THR A 57 4.14 -7.96 1.52
C THR A 57 4.89 -8.06 0.21
N PRO A 58 5.00 -9.24 -0.41
CA PRO A 58 5.67 -9.38 -1.70
C PRO A 58 5.01 -8.51 -2.79
N ILE A 59 5.83 -7.75 -3.49
CA ILE A 59 5.41 -6.91 -4.63
C ILE A 59 6.30 -7.27 -5.81
N ASN A 60 5.70 -7.74 -6.91
CA ASN A 60 6.39 -8.01 -8.16
C ASN A 60 5.72 -7.23 -9.30
N LEU A 61 6.34 -6.14 -9.71
CA LEU A 61 5.81 -5.26 -10.75
C LEU A 61 5.96 -5.80 -12.18
N ASP A 62 6.72 -6.88 -12.37
CA ASP A 62 6.81 -7.56 -13.67
C ASP A 62 5.55 -8.40 -13.93
N THR A 63 5.00 -9.02 -12.88
CA THR A 63 3.80 -9.86 -12.98
C THR A 63 2.52 -9.09 -12.66
N MET A 64 2.54 -8.18 -11.69
CA MET A 64 1.39 -7.34 -11.35
C MET A 64 1.20 -6.22 -12.38
N LYS A 65 0.00 -6.09 -12.96
CA LYS A 65 -0.33 -5.07 -13.97
C LYS A 65 -0.67 -3.71 -13.36
N ILE A 66 0.21 -3.22 -12.47
CA ILE A 66 0.07 -1.93 -11.80
C ILE A 66 0.81 -0.87 -12.61
N ASP A 67 0.19 0.26 -12.85
CA ASP A 67 0.73 1.35 -13.67
C ASP A 67 1.47 2.41 -12.86
N LEU A 68 0.95 2.71 -11.68
CA LEU A 68 1.50 3.66 -10.72
C LEU A 68 1.51 3.02 -9.33
N MET A 69 2.58 3.22 -8.57
CA MET A 69 2.64 2.74 -7.20
C MET A 69 3.38 3.73 -6.30
N SER A 70 2.74 4.16 -5.22
CA SER A 70 3.32 5.08 -4.26
C SER A 70 3.90 4.38 -3.05
N PHE A 71 5.03 4.88 -2.55
CA PHE A 71 5.79 4.35 -1.43
C PHE A 71 6.15 5.44 -0.44
N SER A 72 6.31 5.08 0.83
CA SER A 72 6.71 5.98 1.91
C SER A 72 7.93 5.42 2.65
N GLY A 73 9.01 6.19 2.76
CA GLY A 73 10.25 5.74 3.38
C GLY A 73 10.08 5.42 4.87
N HIS A 74 9.39 6.28 5.62
CA HIS A 74 9.23 6.08 7.07
C HIS A 74 8.33 4.91 7.47
N LYS A 75 7.62 4.29 6.53
CA LYS A 75 6.79 3.10 6.79
C LYS A 75 7.58 1.80 6.73
N VAL A 76 8.83 1.86 6.27
CA VAL A 76 9.81 0.76 6.26
C VAL A 76 11.05 1.09 7.09
N TYR A 77 10.88 1.91 8.14
CA TYR A 77 11.95 2.36 9.04
C TYR A 77 13.02 3.24 8.38
N GLY A 78 12.76 3.74 7.19
CA GLY A 78 13.58 4.74 6.50
C GLY A 78 13.30 6.17 6.96
N PRO A 79 13.95 7.17 6.36
CA PRO A 79 13.81 8.57 6.74
C PRO A 79 12.38 9.10 6.53
N LYS A 80 11.96 10.02 7.40
CA LYS A 80 10.74 10.82 7.18
C LYS A 80 10.97 11.86 6.08
N GLY A 81 9.90 12.27 5.41
CA GLY A 81 9.94 13.31 4.39
C GLY A 81 10.35 12.83 2.98
N ILE A 82 10.59 11.53 2.81
CA ILE A 82 10.90 10.91 1.52
C ILE A 82 9.86 9.86 1.14
N GLY A 83 9.53 9.80 -0.12
CA GLY A 83 8.71 8.78 -0.75
C GLY A 83 9.11 8.58 -2.20
N ALA A 84 8.54 7.59 -2.85
CA ALA A 84 8.76 7.31 -4.27
C ALA A 84 7.44 7.02 -4.98
N LEU A 85 7.41 7.32 -6.27
CA LEU A 85 6.35 6.92 -7.18
C LEU A 85 6.95 6.06 -8.29
N TYR A 86 6.53 4.79 -8.35
CA TYR A 86 6.78 3.97 -9.52
C TYR A 86 5.85 4.40 -10.65
N VAL A 87 6.41 4.56 -11.83
CA VAL A 87 5.66 4.88 -13.06
C VAL A 87 6.03 3.85 -14.13
N ARG A 88 5.06 3.06 -14.56
CA ARG A 88 5.25 2.01 -15.56
C ARG A 88 5.70 2.59 -16.91
N ARG A 89 6.71 1.96 -17.51
CA ARG A 89 7.26 2.38 -18.80
C ARG A 89 6.61 1.69 -19.99
N LYS A 90 6.08 0.48 -19.80
CA LYS A 90 5.42 -0.33 -20.85
C LYS A 90 4.19 -1.04 -20.27
N PRO A 91 2.95 -0.68 -20.69
CA PRO A 91 2.63 0.47 -21.54
C PRO A 91 3.07 1.78 -20.89
N ARG A 92 3.37 2.80 -21.71
CA ARG A 92 3.91 4.06 -21.19
C ARG A 92 2.83 4.90 -20.54
N ILE A 93 2.97 5.13 -19.26
CA ILE A 93 2.17 6.10 -18.51
C ILE A 93 2.81 7.48 -18.60
N ARG A 94 2.02 8.50 -18.94
CA ARG A 94 2.45 9.90 -19.01
C ARG A 94 1.81 10.67 -17.87
N LEU A 95 2.65 11.27 -17.04
CA LEU A 95 2.22 12.17 -15.97
C LEU A 95 2.57 13.61 -16.33
N LYS A 96 1.64 14.52 -16.06
CA LYS A 96 1.90 15.95 -16.13
C LYS A 96 2.58 16.38 -14.83
N ALA A 97 3.77 16.97 -14.94
CA ALA A 97 4.47 17.51 -13.79
C ALA A 97 3.61 18.55 -13.05
N GLN A 98 3.63 18.48 -11.73
CA GLN A 98 2.96 19.45 -10.85
C GLN A 98 3.97 20.44 -10.24
N MET A 99 5.28 20.08 -10.24
CA MET A 99 6.37 20.92 -9.79
C MET A 99 7.32 21.16 -10.96
N HIS A 100 7.41 22.41 -11.39
CA HIS A 100 8.22 22.83 -12.52
C HIS A 100 9.56 23.41 -12.06
N GLY A 101 10.57 23.46 -12.94
CA GLY A 101 11.90 24.03 -12.67
C GLY A 101 13.02 23.24 -13.36
N GLY A 102 14.06 22.84 -12.63
CA GLY A 102 15.31 22.29 -13.16
C GLY A 102 15.26 20.88 -13.78
N GLY A 103 14.08 20.31 -14.04
CA GLY A 103 13.94 19.06 -14.79
C GLY A 103 14.36 17.78 -14.04
N HIS A 104 14.50 17.83 -12.72
CA HIS A 104 14.81 16.66 -11.90
C HIS A 104 13.74 15.56 -12.06
N GLU A 105 14.07 14.32 -11.70
CA GLU A 105 13.19 13.16 -11.83
C GLU A 105 12.60 13.03 -13.25
N ARG A 106 13.46 13.20 -14.28
CA ARG A 106 13.08 13.15 -15.70
C ARG A 106 12.00 14.17 -16.09
N GLY A 107 11.99 15.31 -15.42
CA GLY A 107 11.01 16.38 -15.63
C GLY A 107 9.66 16.16 -14.93
N MET A 108 9.47 15.04 -14.21
CA MET A 108 8.21 14.77 -13.53
C MET A 108 8.07 15.50 -12.19
N ARG A 109 9.19 15.77 -11.51
CA ARG A 109 9.19 16.46 -10.22
C ARG A 109 10.49 17.25 -10.07
N SER A 110 10.44 18.53 -10.26
CA SER A 110 11.58 19.43 -10.11
C SER A 110 11.83 19.79 -8.65
N GLY A 111 13.08 20.10 -8.33
CA GLY A 111 13.58 20.48 -7.01
C GLY A 111 14.84 19.70 -6.66
N THR A 112 15.79 20.32 -5.98
CA THR A 112 17.03 19.68 -5.52
C THR A 112 16.71 18.40 -4.76
N LEU A 113 17.37 17.31 -5.12
CA LEU A 113 17.12 16.01 -4.52
C LEU A 113 17.71 15.94 -3.10
N ALA A 114 16.93 15.42 -2.16
CA ALA A 114 17.36 15.11 -0.80
C ALA A 114 18.17 13.79 -0.80
N THR A 115 19.39 13.82 -1.32
CA THR A 115 20.21 12.63 -1.60
C THR A 115 20.40 11.71 -0.40
N HIS A 116 20.62 12.27 0.80
CA HIS A 116 20.75 11.52 2.04
C HIS A 116 19.45 10.76 2.38
N GLN A 117 18.29 11.35 2.14
CA GLN A 117 17.01 10.67 2.37
C GLN A 117 16.77 9.58 1.32
N ILE A 118 17.15 9.81 0.06
CA ILE A 118 17.02 8.83 -1.02
C ILE A 118 17.88 7.61 -0.71
N VAL A 119 19.14 7.80 -0.33
CA VAL A 119 20.05 6.71 0.07
C VAL A 119 19.49 5.95 1.27
N GLY A 120 19.06 6.67 2.32
CA GLY A 120 18.47 6.04 3.50
C GLY A 120 17.17 5.28 3.22
N MET A 121 16.34 5.76 2.30
CA MET A 121 15.16 5.02 1.85
C MET A 121 15.56 3.77 1.06
N GLY A 122 16.54 3.86 0.17
CA GLY A 122 17.05 2.70 -0.59
C GLY A 122 17.56 1.60 0.33
N GLU A 123 18.38 1.95 1.32
CA GLU A 123 18.88 1.01 2.33
C GLU A 123 17.76 0.38 3.15
N ALA A 124 16.78 1.18 3.60
CA ALA A 124 15.64 0.66 4.35
C ALA A 124 14.84 -0.38 3.54
N PHE A 125 14.66 -0.18 2.24
CA PHE A 125 14.01 -1.16 1.36
C PHE A 125 14.87 -2.41 1.15
N ALA A 126 16.19 -2.29 1.03
CA ALA A 126 17.09 -3.42 0.91
C ALA A 126 17.04 -4.32 2.15
N VAL A 127 17.18 -3.74 3.35
CA VAL A 127 17.05 -4.44 4.62
C VAL A 127 15.67 -5.09 4.79
N ALA A 128 14.59 -4.36 4.42
CA ALA A 128 13.24 -4.89 4.48
C ALA A 128 13.06 -6.10 3.54
N ALA A 129 13.63 -6.08 2.35
CA ALA A 129 13.56 -7.20 1.41
C ALA A 129 14.28 -8.45 1.96
N GLU A 130 15.44 -8.29 2.57
CA GLU A 130 16.19 -9.40 3.18
C GLU A 130 15.45 -10.02 4.37
N ARG A 131 14.81 -9.20 5.19
CA ARG A 131 14.18 -9.62 6.44
C ARG A 131 12.72 -10.01 6.32
N MET A 132 12.05 -9.66 5.23
CA MET A 132 10.60 -9.74 5.06
C MET A 132 10.03 -11.11 5.50
N GLN A 133 10.60 -12.20 5.03
CA GLN A 133 10.10 -13.55 5.34
C GLN A 133 10.24 -13.90 6.84
N ALA A 134 11.39 -13.57 7.44
CA ALA A 134 11.63 -13.85 8.86
C ALA A 134 10.78 -12.96 9.77
N ASP A 135 10.61 -11.70 9.41
CA ASP A 135 9.78 -10.75 10.14
C ASP A 135 8.29 -11.11 10.02
N GLU A 136 7.81 -11.55 8.85
CA GLU A 136 6.44 -12.03 8.64
C GLU A 136 6.14 -13.24 9.55
N ALA A 137 7.01 -14.25 9.58
CA ALA A 137 6.83 -15.43 10.42
C ALA A 137 6.78 -15.07 11.92
N ARG A 138 7.67 -14.17 12.36
CA ARG A 138 7.69 -13.69 13.74
C ARG A 138 6.43 -12.90 14.09
N ILE A 139 6.00 -11.99 13.22
CA ILE A 139 4.80 -11.17 13.44
C ILE A 139 3.55 -12.05 13.48
N GLU A 140 3.44 -13.04 12.59
CA GLU A 140 2.32 -13.97 12.59
C GLU A 140 2.24 -14.78 13.90
N THR A 141 3.39 -15.23 14.42
CA THR A 141 3.46 -15.92 15.73
C THR A 141 2.95 -15.01 16.86
N LEU A 142 3.35 -13.73 16.88
CA LEU A 142 2.91 -12.77 17.88
C LEU A 142 1.41 -12.43 17.73
N ARG A 143 0.96 -12.28 16.50
CA ARG A 143 -0.45 -12.07 16.17
C ARG A 143 -1.32 -13.24 16.64
N GLN A 144 -0.87 -14.47 16.39
CA GLN A 144 -1.59 -15.66 16.83
C GLN A 144 -1.66 -15.75 18.36
N ARG A 145 -0.55 -15.44 19.04
CA ARG A 145 -0.53 -15.40 20.51
C ARG A 145 -1.52 -14.38 21.08
N LEU A 146 -1.59 -13.18 20.47
CA LEU A 146 -2.57 -12.17 20.85
C LEU A 146 -4.00 -12.64 20.59
N TRP A 147 -4.25 -13.24 19.42
CA TRP A 147 -5.54 -13.82 19.06
C TRP A 147 -5.99 -14.85 20.07
N ASP A 148 -5.14 -15.83 20.40
CA ASP A 148 -5.46 -16.90 21.33
C ASP A 148 -5.75 -16.39 22.75
N GLY A 149 -5.13 -15.28 23.16
CA GLY A 149 -5.41 -14.62 24.43
C GLY A 149 -6.72 -13.81 24.47
N LEU A 150 -7.27 -13.47 23.31
CA LEU A 150 -8.42 -12.55 23.21
C LEU A 150 -9.70 -13.19 22.65
N LYS A 151 -9.59 -14.30 21.89
CA LYS A 151 -10.70 -14.87 21.10
C LYS A 151 -11.93 -15.27 21.91
N ASP A 152 -11.73 -15.64 23.20
CA ASP A 152 -12.78 -16.11 24.11
C ASP A 152 -13.37 -14.97 24.97
N MET A 153 -12.98 -13.71 24.71
CA MET A 153 -13.51 -12.55 25.44
C MET A 153 -14.77 -12.01 24.75
N ASP A 154 -15.91 -12.02 25.46
CA ASP A 154 -17.23 -11.61 24.92
C ASP A 154 -17.28 -10.17 24.37
N GLU A 155 -16.40 -9.31 24.84
CA GLU A 155 -16.36 -7.90 24.49
C GLU A 155 -15.52 -7.61 23.21
N ILE A 156 -14.82 -8.64 22.67
CA ILE A 156 -13.94 -8.52 21.52
C ILE A 156 -14.61 -9.11 20.30
N ARG A 157 -14.61 -8.36 19.20
CA ARG A 157 -15.03 -8.84 17.88
C ARG A 157 -13.86 -8.75 16.93
N PHE A 158 -13.64 -9.83 16.21
CA PHE A 158 -12.59 -9.92 15.23
C PHE A 158 -13.16 -9.62 13.84
N GLY A 159 -12.57 -8.67 13.13
CA GLY A 159 -12.69 -8.60 11.67
C GLY A 159 -11.86 -9.73 11.05
N THR A 160 -12.05 -9.99 9.76
CA THR A 160 -11.49 -11.19 9.08
C THR A 160 -9.97 -11.40 9.19
N LYS A 161 -9.18 -10.38 9.55
CA LYS A 161 -7.73 -10.47 9.84
C LYS A 161 -7.24 -9.38 10.81
N SER A 162 -8.15 -8.66 11.46
CA SER A 162 -7.82 -7.59 12.40
C SER A 162 -8.60 -7.74 13.71
N VAL A 163 -7.99 -7.34 14.81
CA VAL A 163 -8.64 -7.28 16.12
C VAL A 163 -9.35 -5.95 16.26
N ILE A 164 -10.67 -5.97 16.38
CA ILE A 164 -11.48 -4.77 16.63
C ILE A 164 -11.96 -4.83 18.07
N ILE A 165 -11.42 -3.95 18.91
CA ILE A 165 -11.90 -3.78 20.29
C ILE A 165 -13.12 -2.85 20.27
N ARG A 166 -14.30 -3.35 20.62
CA ARG A 166 -15.48 -2.52 20.80
C ARG A 166 -15.40 -1.79 22.15
N GLN A 167 -15.26 -0.48 22.14
CA GLN A 167 -15.57 0.30 23.32
C GLN A 167 -17.07 0.17 23.63
N ARG A 168 -17.44 -0.36 24.82
CA ARG A 168 -18.79 -0.23 25.32
C ARG A 168 -19.13 1.27 25.37
N ARG A 169 -20.10 1.71 24.56
CA ARG A 169 -20.76 2.98 24.85
C ARG A 169 -21.36 2.84 26.25
N ARG A 170 -20.79 3.50 27.24
CA ARG A 170 -21.47 3.71 28.51
C ARG A 170 -22.81 4.33 28.13
N LYS A 171 -23.93 3.62 28.41
CA LYS A 171 -25.24 4.25 28.44
C LYS A 171 -25.12 5.34 29.50
N GLN A 172 -25.05 6.59 29.10
CA GLN A 172 -25.32 7.69 30.00
C GLN A 172 -26.82 7.58 30.28
N ASN A 173 -27.15 7.06 31.45
CA ASN A 173 -28.48 7.23 32.00
C ASN A 173 -28.58 8.71 32.38
N VAL A 174 -29.34 9.47 31.59
CA VAL A 174 -29.91 10.76 31.98
C VAL A 174 -31.23 10.47 32.64
#